data_6f35c6eaf858bb54d1580721bcfb2931
#
_entry.id   6f35c6eaf858bb54d1580721bcfb2931
#
_cell.length_a   1.000
_cell.length_b   1.000
_cell.length_c   1.000
_cell.angle_alpha   90.00
_cell.angle_beta   90.00
_cell.angle_gamma   90.00
#
_symmetry.space_group_name_H-M   'P 1'
#
loop_
_entity.id
_entity.type
_entity.pdbx_description
1 polymer ?
#
loop_
_entity_poly.entity_id
_entity_poly.type
_entity_poly.pdbx_seq_one_letter_code
_entity_poly.pdbx_strand_id
1 'polypeptide(L)'
;MTIQPLPKLLHQKLLAAEIKQFVVELSGGSDCGNLEIQTYPYSPELRDELYEWADDHYPYKGAGDGTDYGDNIEYDLVNNTVSHMEWTMERTDTYQGSVKLDVL
;
A
#
# COMPACT_ATOMS: atom_id res chain seq x y z
N MET A 1 -0.94 -11.23 -4.79
CA MET A 1 -1.75 -10.16 -4.14
C MET A 1 -2.47 -9.36 -5.21
N THR A 2 -3.74 -9.08 -4.99
CA THR A 2 -4.54 -8.30 -5.93
C THR A 2 -4.48 -6.82 -5.56
N ILE A 3 -4.10 -5.97 -6.52
CA ILE A 3 -4.08 -4.52 -6.31
C ILE A 3 -5.51 -4.02 -6.19
N GLN A 4 -5.80 -3.27 -5.13
CA GLN A 4 -7.14 -2.79 -4.86
C GLN A 4 -7.37 -1.41 -5.50
N PRO A 5 -8.54 -1.19 -6.11
CA PRO A 5 -8.88 0.11 -6.67
C PRO A 5 -9.21 1.11 -5.55
N LEU A 6 -9.01 2.38 -5.83
CA LEU A 6 -9.36 3.44 -4.88
C LEU A 6 -10.84 3.80 -4.98
N PRO A 7 -11.52 3.99 -3.82
CA PRO A 7 -12.86 4.57 -3.84
C PRO A 7 -12.80 6.00 -4.43
N LYS A 8 -13.82 6.34 -5.20
CA LYS A 8 -13.87 7.64 -5.88
C LYS A 8 -13.72 8.82 -4.92
N LEU A 9 -14.43 8.79 -3.80
CA LEU A 9 -14.37 9.88 -2.83
C LEU A 9 -12.99 10.00 -2.19
N LEU A 10 -12.35 8.90 -1.88
CA LEU A 10 -11.00 8.91 -1.31
C LEU A 10 -10.00 9.46 -2.33
N HIS A 11 -10.11 9.04 -3.58
CA HIS A 11 -9.27 9.56 -4.66
C HIS A 11 -9.42 11.07 -4.81
N GLN A 12 -10.65 11.58 -4.76
CA GLN A 12 -10.91 13.02 -4.84
C GLN A 12 -10.30 13.78 -3.66
N LYS A 13 -10.39 13.23 -2.45
CA LYS A 13 -9.77 13.83 -1.26
C LYS A 13 -8.25 13.92 -1.39
N LEU A 14 -7.63 12.86 -1.90
CA LEU A 14 -6.19 12.83 -2.12
C LEU A 14 -5.75 13.89 -3.12
N LEU A 15 -6.46 14.01 -4.22
CA LEU A 15 -6.16 15.02 -5.24
C LEU A 15 -6.38 16.43 -4.71
N ALA A 16 -7.45 16.67 -3.94
CA ALA A 16 -7.74 17.97 -3.36
C ALA A 16 -6.68 18.40 -2.33
N ALA A 17 -6.05 17.46 -1.66
CA ALA A 17 -4.97 17.72 -0.72
C ALA A 17 -3.59 17.76 -1.41
N GLU A 18 -3.56 17.65 -2.73
CA GLU A 18 -2.33 17.64 -3.52
C GLU A 18 -1.38 16.50 -3.16
N ILE A 19 -1.92 15.36 -2.73
CA ILE A 19 -1.13 14.16 -2.51
C ILE A 19 -0.73 13.59 -3.87
N LYS A 20 0.56 13.45 -4.06
CA LYS A 20 1.11 12.98 -5.34
C LYS A 20 1.27 11.47 -5.37
N GLN A 21 1.48 10.88 -4.21
CA GLN A 21 1.75 9.46 -4.09
C GLN A 21 1.51 9.00 -2.66
N PHE A 22 1.12 7.74 -2.50
CA PHE A 22 1.12 7.12 -1.19
C PHE A 22 1.59 5.67 -1.32
N VAL A 23 2.09 5.12 -0.22
CA VAL A 23 2.61 3.76 -0.18
C VAL A 23 1.88 2.98 0.89
N VAL A 24 1.40 1.79 0.52
CA VAL A 24 0.86 0.80 1.46
C VAL A 24 1.98 -0.18 1.75
N GLU A 25 2.46 -0.18 2.99
CA GLU A 25 3.52 -1.08 3.42
C GLU A 25 2.93 -2.20 4.25
N LEU A 26 3.01 -3.42 3.72
CA LEU A 26 2.53 -4.63 4.39
C LEU A 26 3.73 -5.46 4.77
N SER A 27 3.82 -5.85 6.04
CA SER A 27 4.92 -6.69 6.49
C SER A 27 4.39 -7.74 7.45
N GLY A 28 5.06 -8.88 7.50
CA GLY A 28 4.69 -9.97 8.37
C GLY A 28 5.88 -10.83 8.74
N GLY A 29 5.75 -11.54 9.83
CA GLY A 29 6.70 -12.53 10.31
C GLY A 29 5.90 -13.54 11.10
N SER A 30 6.51 -14.50 11.73
CA SER A 30 5.88 -15.64 12.41
C SER A 30 4.39 -15.56 12.73
N ASP A 31 3.99 -14.58 13.53
CA ASP A 31 2.62 -14.46 14.04
C ASP A 31 2.01 -13.10 13.79
N CYS A 32 2.74 -12.16 13.22
CA CYS A 32 2.34 -10.77 13.15
C CYS A 32 2.27 -10.26 11.73
N GLY A 33 1.21 -9.51 11.44
CA GLY A 33 1.14 -8.71 10.23
C GLY A 33 1.06 -7.24 10.62
N ASN A 34 1.76 -6.40 9.90
CA ASN A 34 1.76 -4.96 10.10
C ASN A 34 1.34 -4.24 8.83
N LEU A 35 0.60 -3.18 9.00
CA LEU A 35 0.20 -2.29 7.92
C LEU A 35 0.64 -0.88 8.27
N GLU A 36 1.35 -0.23 7.35
CA GLU A 36 1.71 1.17 7.48
C GLU A 36 1.37 1.91 6.21
N ILE A 37 1.06 3.19 6.34
CA ILE A 37 0.76 4.07 5.21
C ILE A 37 1.70 5.26 5.27
N GLN A 38 2.27 5.61 4.11
CA GLN A 38 3.05 6.83 3.95
C GLN A 38 2.43 7.65 2.83
N THR A 39 2.31 8.96 3.06
CA THR A 39 1.78 9.89 2.06
C THR A 39 2.84 10.92 1.68
N TYR A 40 2.80 11.37 0.43
CA TYR A 40 3.73 12.36 -0.09
C TYR A 40 2.96 13.43 -0.88
N PRO A 41 2.85 14.69 -0.39
CA PRO A 41 3.35 15.18 0.90
C PRO A 41 2.62 14.55 2.09
N TYR A 42 3.25 14.59 3.26
CA TYR A 42 2.71 13.96 4.46
C TYR A 42 1.40 14.61 4.90
N SER A 43 0.38 13.79 5.11
CA SER A 43 -0.93 14.21 5.60
C SER A 43 -1.44 13.19 6.63
N PRO A 44 -1.38 13.50 7.93
CA PRO A 44 -1.82 12.55 8.95
C PRO A 44 -3.30 12.19 8.84
N GLU A 45 -4.15 13.13 8.43
CA GLU A 45 -5.59 12.85 8.27
C GLU A 45 -5.85 11.86 7.15
N LEU A 46 -5.24 12.07 6.00
CA LEU A 46 -5.40 11.17 4.85
C LEU A 46 -4.68 9.85 5.09
N ARG A 47 -3.56 9.87 5.79
CA ARG A 47 -2.88 8.64 6.19
C ARG A 47 -3.82 7.75 6.99
N ASP A 48 -4.56 8.31 7.94
CA ASP A 48 -5.49 7.55 8.76
C ASP A 48 -6.66 7.00 7.93
N GLU A 49 -7.20 7.78 7.00
CA GLU A 49 -8.24 7.29 6.09
C GLU A 49 -7.73 6.17 5.18
N LEU A 50 -6.53 6.34 4.66
CA LEU A 50 -5.91 5.31 3.82
C LEU A 50 -5.61 4.04 4.62
N TYR A 51 -5.22 4.20 5.88
CA TYR A 51 -4.98 3.08 6.77
C TYR A 51 -6.26 2.24 6.94
N GLU A 52 -7.38 2.88 7.23
CA GLU A 52 -8.66 2.18 7.39
C GLU A 52 -9.07 1.48 6.09
N TRP A 53 -8.93 2.17 4.97
CA TRP A 53 -9.24 1.58 3.67
C TRP A 53 -8.33 0.38 3.38
N ALA A 54 -7.04 0.50 3.61
CA ALA A 54 -6.10 -0.58 3.35
C ALA A 54 -6.31 -1.76 4.29
N ASP A 55 -6.63 -1.50 5.55
CA ASP A 55 -6.91 -2.54 6.52
C ASP A 55 -8.11 -3.38 6.09
N ASP A 56 -9.12 -2.75 5.48
CA ASP A 56 -10.30 -3.45 4.98
C ASP A 56 -10.04 -4.23 3.69
N HIS A 57 -9.12 -3.77 2.84
CA HIS A 57 -8.92 -4.31 1.50
C HIS A 57 -7.64 -5.14 1.36
N TYR A 58 -6.67 -4.93 2.23
CA TYR A 58 -5.40 -5.66 2.23
C TYR A 58 -5.16 -6.36 3.56
N PRO A 59 -5.98 -7.37 3.90
CA PRO A 59 -5.76 -8.12 5.14
C PRO A 59 -4.42 -8.84 5.09
N TYR A 60 -3.56 -8.59 6.06
CA TYR A 60 -2.22 -9.13 6.06
C TYR A 60 -1.95 -9.90 7.35
N LYS A 61 -1.59 -11.15 7.21
CA LYS A 61 -1.30 -12.03 8.34
C LYS A 61 0.15 -12.49 8.27
N GLY A 62 0.74 -12.79 9.42
CA GLY A 62 2.08 -13.35 9.47
C GLY A 62 2.19 -14.68 8.75
N ALA A 63 3.40 -15.01 8.28
CA ALA A 63 3.65 -16.22 7.52
C ALA A 63 3.56 -17.50 8.35
N GLY A 64 3.80 -17.41 9.65
CA GLY A 64 3.79 -18.57 10.53
C GLY A 64 5.04 -19.45 10.45
N ASP A 65 6.00 -19.10 9.63
CA ASP A 65 7.23 -19.89 9.43
C ASP A 65 8.49 -19.21 9.99
N GLY A 66 8.33 -18.07 10.64
CA GLY A 66 9.45 -17.31 11.22
C GLY A 66 10.21 -16.44 10.22
N THR A 67 9.83 -16.44 8.96
CA THR A 67 10.47 -15.64 7.94
C THR A 67 9.77 -14.29 7.77
N ASP A 68 10.50 -13.20 7.91
CA ASP A 68 9.96 -11.87 7.64
C ASP A 68 9.80 -11.66 6.14
N TYR A 69 8.69 -11.07 5.77
CA TYR A 69 8.37 -10.78 4.38
C TYR A 69 7.45 -9.57 4.31
N GLY A 70 7.30 -9.01 3.14
CA GLY A 70 6.40 -7.88 2.98
C GLY A 70 6.14 -7.51 1.54
N ASP A 71 5.19 -6.60 1.39
CA ASP A 71 4.79 -6.03 0.11
C ASP A 71 4.74 -4.52 0.27
N ASN A 72 5.32 -3.80 -0.70
CA ASN A 72 5.19 -2.36 -0.79
C ASN A 72 4.38 -2.05 -2.04
N ILE A 73 3.24 -1.39 -1.85
CA ILE A 73 2.34 -1.05 -2.94
C ILE A 73 2.32 0.47 -3.04
N GLU A 74 2.90 0.99 -4.12
CA GLU A 74 3.06 2.41 -4.34
C GLU A 74 2.02 2.92 -5.33
N TYR A 75 1.14 3.80 -4.86
CA TYR A 75 0.12 4.42 -5.66
C TYR A 75 0.61 5.78 -6.13
N ASP A 76 0.87 5.91 -7.43
CA ASP A 76 1.31 7.15 -8.06
C ASP A 76 0.10 7.87 -8.64
N LEU A 77 -0.32 8.94 -7.99
CA LEU A 77 -1.51 9.69 -8.40
C LEU A 77 -1.23 10.66 -9.54
N VAL A 78 0.03 10.96 -9.79
CA VAL A 78 0.43 11.83 -10.90
C VAL A 78 0.36 11.07 -12.23
N ASN A 79 0.88 9.86 -12.25
CA ASN A 79 0.92 9.01 -13.45
C ASN A 79 -0.25 8.02 -13.51
N ASN A 80 -1.07 7.96 -12.46
CA ASN A 80 -2.20 7.03 -12.36
C ASN A 80 -1.76 5.57 -12.50
N THR A 81 -0.69 5.21 -11.80
CA THR A 81 -0.15 3.85 -11.79
C THR A 81 0.00 3.33 -10.38
N VAL A 82 0.03 2.01 -10.24
CA VAL A 82 0.28 1.33 -8.98
C VAL A 82 1.39 0.32 -9.20
N SER A 83 2.44 0.43 -8.42
CA SER A 83 3.59 -0.48 -8.49
C SER A 83 3.61 -1.39 -7.27
N HIS A 84 4.00 -2.62 -7.45
CA HIS A 84 4.06 -3.62 -6.38
C HIS A 84 5.45 -4.22 -6.31
N MET A 85 6.01 -4.26 -5.10
CA MET A 85 7.30 -4.89 -4.84
C MET A 85 7.19 -5.81 -3.64
N GLU A 86 7.65 -7.04 -3.78
CA GLU A 86 7.76 -7.99 -2.68
C GLU A 86 9.19 -8.02 -2.15
N TRP A 87 9.32 -8.21 -0.85
CA TRP A 87 10.62 -8.40 -0.23
C TRP A 87 10.56 -9.54 0.80
N THR A 88 11.72 -10.14 1.06
CA THR A 88 11.84 -11.19 2.07
C THR A 88 12.95 -10.83 3.05
N MET A 89 13.04 -11.57 4.15
CA MET A 89 14.06 -11.38 5.17
C MET A 89 15.48 -11.38 4.60
N GLU A 90 15.72 -12.08 3.52
CA GLU A 90 17.01 -12.13 2.83
C GLU A 90 17.30 -10.87 2.01
N ARG A 91 16.41 -9.89 2.07
CA ARG A 91 16.55 -8.63 1.34
C ARG A 91 16.58 -8.78 -0.17
N THR A 92 15.87 -9.78 -0.66
CA THR A 92 15.68 -9.97 -2.09
C THR A 92 14.41 -9.23 -2.48
N ASP A 93 14.55 -8.03 -3.02
CA ASP A 93 13.43 -7.25 -3.49
C ASP A 93 13.05 -7.72 -4.90
N THR A 94 11.80 -8.12 -5.07
CA THR A 94 11.30 -8.57 -6.37
C THR A 94 10.20 -7.64 -6.83
N TYR A 95 10.44 -6.95 -7.93
CA TYR A 95 9.46 -6.06 -8.54
C TYR A 95 8.38 -6.89 -9.22
N GLN A 96 7.14 -6.73 -8.77
CA GLN A 96 6.01 -7.50 -9.26
C GLN A 96 5.30 -6.85 -10.44
N GLY A 97 5.73 -5.67 -10.82
CA GLY A 97 5.15 -4.97 -11.96
C GLY A 97 4.38 -3.72 -11.55
N SER A 98 3.91 -3.02 -12.55
CA SER A 98 3.13 -1.81 -12.38
C SER A 98 1.85 -1.94 -13.19
N VAL A 99 0.73 -1.49 -12.63
CA VAL A 99 -0.56 -1.51 -13.29
C VAL A 99 -1.15 -0.12 -13.28
N LYS A 100 -2.13 0.10 -14.15
CA LYS A 100 -2.86 1.36 -14.15
C LYS A 100 -3.72 1.46 -12.89
N LEU A 101 -3.77 2.64 -12.29
CA LEU A 101 -4.64 2.87 -11.14
C LEU A 101 -6.11 2.81 -11.56
N ASP A 102 -6.89 1.99 -10.85
CA ASP A 102 -8.33 1.94 -11.01
C ASP A 102 -8.99 2.78 -9.91
N VAL A 103 -9.99 3.54 -10.29
CA VAL A 103 -10.80 4.35 -9.38
C VAL A 103 -12.25 3.90 -9.52
N LEU A 104 -12.86 3.56 -8.41
CA LEU A 104 -14.24 3.09 -8.36
C LEU A 104 -15.24 4.23 -8.54
#